data_5d28bbb180888736263b97e86a2e1e05
#
_entry.id   5d28bbb180888736263b97e86a2e1e05
#
_cell.length_a   1.000
_cell.length_b   1.000
_cell.length_c   1.000
_cell.angle_alpha   90.00
_cell.angle_beta   90.00
_cell.angle_gamma   90.00
#
_symmetry.space_group_name_H-M   'P 1'
#
loop_
_entity.id
_entity.type
_entity.pdbx_description
1 polymer ?
#
loop_
_entity_poly.entity_id
_entity_poly.type
_entity_poly.pdbx_seq_one_letter_code
_entity_poly.pdbx_strand_id
1 'polypeptide(L)'
;LLYMKKILIILISYLMISTSHADDVSNQVSKYISNIIPGEGLTETSIKLNDKDEDQIKFSILGLRNILEDDNSNLFTQFSLRTKEVNSDGRIHGNLGIGYRKLTDDNSMMYGANTFIDADTFEGHRRLGYGLEAKASLLDLSLNRYQKITNMKTVDGTAEQILSGWDYYLTTQVPYTPWAKFSFKGYKWEGEKTSRDSKGNKYISELNIN
;
A
#
# COMPACT_ATOMS: atom_id res chain seq x y z
N LEU A 1 11.78 6.33 -19.13
CA LEU A 1 11.11 6.83 -17.90
C LEU A 1 10.26 8.07 -18.19
N LEU A 2 10.84 9.06 -18.90
CA LEU A 2 10.13 10.29 -19.32
C LEU A 2 8.89 10.00 -20.21
N TYR A 3 8.97 8.98 -21.07
CA TYR A 3 7.88 8.53 -21.93
C TYR A 3 6.71 7.90 -21.14
N MET A 4 6.99 7.07 -20.14
CA MET A 4 5.95 6.51 -19.28
C MET A 4 5.20 7.58 -18.48
N LYS A 5 5.92 8.61 -17.99
CA LYS A 5 5.31 9.77 -17.33
C LYS A 5 4.33 10.50 -18.25
N LYS A 6 4.74 10.74 -19.49
CA LYS A 6 3.89 11.42 -20.50
C LYS A 6 2.67 10.57 -20.88
N ILE A 7 2.84 9.25 -21.04
CA ILE A 7 1.74 8.34 -21.39
C ILE A 7 0.72 8.27 -20.23
N LEU A 8 1.16 8.17 -19.01
CA LEU A 8 0.28 8.14 -17.84
C LEU A 8 -0.48 9.46 -17.67
N ILE A 9 0.20 10.60 -17.85
CA ILE A 9 -0.42 11.94 -17.79
C ILE A 9 -1.44 12.11 -18.93
N ILE A 10 -1.12 11.68 -20.14
CA ILE A 10 -2.02 11.75 -21.30
C ILE A 10 -3.24 10.84 -21.08
N LEU A 11 -3.06 9.63 -20.54
CA LEU A 11 -4.16 8.72 -20.24
C LEU A 11 -5.10 9.30 -19.18
N ILE A 12 -4.55 9.86 -18.12
CA ILE A 12 -5.31 10.51 -17.05
C ILE A 12 -6.00 11.77 -17.59
N SER A 13 -5.33 12.58 -18.41
CA SER A 13 -5.92 13.78 -19.01
C SER A 13 -7.07 13.45 -19.97
N TYR A 14 -6.93 12.38 -20.75
CA TYR A 14 -7.99 11.93 -21.67
C TYR A 14 -9.23 11.41 -20.93
N LEU A 15 -9.03 10.71 -19.80
CA LEU A 15 -10.10 10.26 -18.92
C LEU A 15 -10.79 11.41 -18.18
N MET A 16 -10.04 12.47 -17.82
CA MET A 16 -10.60 13.66 -17.16
C MET A 16 -11.53 14.50 -18.04
N ILE A 17 -11.38 14.47 -19.37
CA ILE A 17 -12.22 15.23 -20.30
C ILE A 17 -13.63 14.61 -20.41
N SER A 18 -13.80 13.35 -20.06
CA SER A 18 -15.06 12.61 -20.23
C SER A 18 -15.92 12.47 -18.97
N THR A 19 -15.45 12.88 -17.79
CA THR A 19 -16.18 12.67 -16.53
C THR A 19 -16.14 13.89 -15.61
N SER A 20 -17.28 14.23 -15.08
CA SER A 20 -17.44 15.37 -14.15
C SER A 20 -17.14 15.08 -12.68
N HIS A 21 -16.77 13.82 -12.34
CA HIS A 21 -16.56 13.38 -10.94
C HIS A 21 -15.32 12.51 -10.82
N ALA A 22 -14.47 12.77 -9.81
CA ALA A 22 -13.23 12.03 -9.55
C ALA A 22 -13.48 10.53 -9.28
N ASP A 23 -14.61 10.18 -8.70
CA ASP A 23 -15.00 8.80 -8.41
C ASP A 23 -15.27 8.00 -9.69
N ASP A 24 -15.88 8.61 -10.71
CA ASP A 24 -16.12 7.97 -12.01
C ASP A 24 -14.80 7.68 -12.73
N VAL A 25 -13.85 8.60 -12.65
CA VAL A 25 -12.51 8.41 -13.21
C VAL A 25 -11.78 7.28 -12.51
N SER A 26 -11.84 7.24 -11.17
CA SER A 26 -11.23 6.17 -10.38
C SER A 26 -11.79 4.79 -10.75
N ASN A 27 -13.11 4.69 -10.89
CA ASN A 27 -13.79 3.44 -11.27
C ASN A 27 -13.43 2.99 -12.69
N GLN A 28 -13.35 3.91 -13.65
CA GLN A 28 -12.93 3.61 -15.02
C GLN A 28 -11.47 3.13 -15.06
N VAL A 29 -10.56 3.82 -14.37
CA VAL A 29 -9.15 3.42 -14.26
C VAL A 29 -9.02 2.05 -13.61
N SER A 30 -9.75 1.76 -12.53
CA SER A 30 -9.78 0.44 -11.88
C SER A 30 -10.19 -0.66 -12.86
N LYS A 31 -11.25 -0.42 -13.62
CA LYS A 31 -11.75 -1.35 -14.63
C LYS A 31 -10.75 -1.60 -15.76
N TYR A 32 -10.09 -0.55 -16.25
CA TYR A 32 -9.05 -0.68 -17.27
C TYR A 32 -7.86 -1.51 -16.76
N ILE A 33 -7.36 -1.21 -15.57
CA ILE A 33 -6.24 -1.93 -14.96
C ILE A 33 -6.62 -3.39 -14.69
N SER A 34 -7.83 -3.64 -14.20
CA SER A 34 -8.33 -5.00 -13.98
C SER A 34 -8.42 -5.83 -15.27
N ASN A 35 -8.67 -5.19 -16.40
CA ASN A 35 -8.74 -5.87 -17.69
C ASN A 35 -7.35 -6.13 -18.31
N ILE A 36 -6.36 -5.30 -18.00
CA ILE A 36 -4.99 -5.41 -18.56
C ILE A 36 -4.16 -6.42 -17.78
N ILE A 37 -4.34 -6.49 -16.45
CA ILE A 37 -3.57 -7.37 -15.60
C ILE A 37 -4.31 -8.71 -15.48
N PRO A 38 -3.77 -9.80 -16.02
CA PRO A 38 -4.43 -11.10 -15.99
C PRO A 38 -4.54 -11.64 -14.57
N GLY A 39 -5.50 -12.53 -14.37
CA GLY A 39 -5.78 -13.20 -13.10
C GLY A 39 -6.96 -12.61 -12.34
N GLU A 40 -7.60 -13.43 -11.52
CA GLU A 40 -8.68 -13.02 -10.64
C GLU A 40 -8.14 -12.23 -9.45
N GLY A 41 -8.89 -11.25 -8.97
CA GLY A 41 -8.50 -10.47 -7.81
C GLY A 41 -9.09 -9.07 -7.76
N LEU A 42 -8.60 -8.29 -6.81
CA LEU A 42 -9.06 -6.94 -6.52
C LEU A 42 -8.16 -5.88 -7.17
N THR A 43 -8.76 -4.82 -7.68
CA THR A 43 -8.06 -3.59 -8.05
C THR A 43 -8.80 -2.40 -7.46
N GLU A 44 -8.08 -1.61 -6.69
CA GLU A 44 -8.59 -0.36 -6.13
C GLU A 44 -7.79 0.81 -6.69
N THR A 45 -8.48 1.86 -7.08
CA THR A 45 -7.85 3.12 -7.47
C THR A 45 -8.46 4.27 -6.69
N SER A 46 -7.64 5.25 -6.37
CA SER A 46 -8.08 6.50 -5.77
C SER A 46 -7.37 7.65 -6.45
N ILE A 47 -8.12 8.63 -6.89
CA ILE A 47 -7.61 9.87 -7.48
C ILE A 47 -8.17 11.02 -6.67
N LYS A 48 -7.28 11.84 -6.13
CA LYS A 48 -7.66 13.06 -5.40
C LYS A 48 -7.04 14.25 -6.10
N LEU A 49 -7.89 15.19 -6.47
CA LEU A 49 -7.49 16.50 -6.96
C LEU A 49 -7.42 17.43 -5.75
N ASN A 50 -6.33 18.14 -5.58
CA ASN A 50 -6.17 19.05 -4.44
C ASN A 50 -6.56 20.46 -4.89
N ASP A 51 -7.66 21.00 -4.33
CA ASP A 51 -8.20 22.32 -4.68
C ASP A 51 -7.31 23.50 -4.24
N LYS A 52 -6.29 23.26 -3.43
CA LYS A 52 -5.46 24.33 -2.85
C LYS A 52 -4.10 24.53 -3.50
N ASP A 53 -3.57 23.50 -4.16
CA ASP A 53 -2.32 23.57 -4.91
C ASP A 53 -2.58 22.94 -6.29
N GLU A 54 -2.77 23.77 -7.28
CA GLU A 54 -3.20 23.38 -8.66
C GLU A 54 -2.26 22.38 -9.35
N ASP A 55 -1.10 22.06 -8.79
CA ASP A 55 -0.06 21.27 -9.46
C ASP A 55 0.09 19.81 -8.98
N GLN A 56 -0.68 19.33 -7.99
CA GLN A 56 -0.46 17.99 -7.45
C GLN A 56 -1.68 17.07 -7.53
N ILE A 57 -1.69 16.23 -8.56
CA ILE A 57 -2.62 15.09 -8.64
C ILE A 57 -2.13 13.99 -7.72
N LYS A 58 -2.90 13.65 -6.68
CA LYS A 58 -2.63 12.49 -5.83
C LYS A 58 -3.41 11.30 -6.35
N PHE A 59 -2.70 10.25 -6.74
CA PHE A 59 -3.31 9.00 -7.14
C PHE A 59 -2.75 7.81 -6.36
N SER A 60 -3.55 6.78 -6.24
CA SER A 60 -3.17 5.50 -5.67
C SER A 60 -3.85 4.37 -6.45
N ILE A 61 -3.08 3.38 -6.80
CA ILE A 61 -3.52 2.15 -7.43
C ILE A 61 -3.01 0.99 -6.57
N LEU A 62 -3.89 0.11 -6.16
CA LEU A 62 -3.57 -1.13 -5.46
C LEU A 62 -4.20 -2.30 -6.19
N GLY A 63 -3.47 -3.35 -6.41
CA GLY A 63 -3.99 -4.58 -6.98
C GLY A 63 -3.48 -5.82 -6.26
N LEU A 64 -4.37 -6.78 -6.14
CA LEU A 64 -4.10 -8.15 -5.72
C LEU A 64 -4.54 -9.09 -6.85
N ARG A 65 -3.71 -10.07 -7.18
CA ARG A 65 -4.04 -11.10 -8.18
C ARG A 65 -3.66 -12.46 -7.65
N ASN A 66 -4.62 -13.37 -7.72
CA ASN A 66 -4.40 -14.78 -7.43
C ASN A 66 -3.52 -15.40 -8.53
N ILE A 67 -2.47 -16.09 -8.12
CA ILE A 67 -1.57 -16.86 -9.00
C ILE A 67 -1.99 -18.32 -8.98
N LEU A 68 -2.16 -18.87 -7.79
CA LEU A 68 -2.64 -20.21 -7.52
C LEU A 68 -3.62 -20.16 -6.38
N GLU A 69 -4.76 -20.76 -6.52
CA GLU A 69 -5.81 -20.84 -5.52
C GLU A 69 -6.28 -22.27 -5.36
N ASP A 70 -6.44 -22.68 -4.13
CA ASP A 70 -6.93 -23.98 -3.72
C ASP A 70 -7.99 -23.77 -2.63
N ASP A 71 -8.70 -24.81 -2.23
CA ASP A 71 -9.83 -24.73 -1.28
C ASP A 71 -9.46 -24.01 0.04
N ASN A 72 -8.23 -24.16 0.51
CA ASN A 72 -7.77 -23.60 1.77
C ASN A 72 -6.46 -22.80 1.67
N SER A 73 -5.98 -22.54 0.47
CA SER A 73 -4.73 -21.78 0.29
C SER A 73 -4.76 -20.89 -0.94
N ASN A 74 -4.00 -19.80 -0.90
CA ASN A 74 -3.88 -18.86 -1.99
C ASN A 74 -2.46 -18.32 -2.09
N LEU A 75 -1.86 -18.46 -3.27
CA LEU A 75 -0.65 -17.74 -3.66
C LEU A 75 -1.06 -16.54 -4.50
N PHE A 76 -0.68 -15.34 -4.09
CA PHE A 76 -1.08 -14.12 -4.75
C PHE A 76 0.10 -13.18 -4.98
N THR A 77 -0.04 -12.31 -5.96
CA THR A 77 0.81 -11.13 -6.12
C THR A 77 0.06 -9.88 -5.73
N GLN A 78 0.78 -8.92 -5.17
CA GLN A 78 0.28 -7.58 -4.92
C GLN A 78 1.14 -6.55 -5.61
N PHE A 79 0.52 -5.48 -6.07
CA PHE A 79 1.23 -4.33 -6.60
C PHE A 79 0.53 -3.05 -6.16
N SER A 80 1.30 -2.00 -5.98
CA SER A 80 0.72 -0.67 -5.80
C SER A 80 1.59 0.39 -6.43
N LEU A 81 0.94 1.46 -6.88
CA LEU A 81 1.57 2.70 -7.30
C LEU A 81 0.83 3.84 -6.61
N ARG A 82 1.55 4.75 -6.01
CA ARG A 82 0.96 5.93 -5.35
C ARG A 82 1.86 7.13 -5.46
N THR A 83 1.26 8.30 -5.55
CA THR A 83 1.98 9.55 -5.34
C THR A 83 2.22 9.76 -3.84
N LYS A 84 3.40 10.24 -3.50
CA LYS A 84 3.78 10.64 -2.16
C LYS A 84 4.54 11.95 -2.25
N GLU A 85 4.22 12.88 -1.39
CA GLU A 85 4.95 14.13 -1.24
C GLU A 85 6.19 13.89 -0.38
N VAL A 86 7.35 14.30 -0.90
CA VAL A 86 8.64 14.26 -0.19
C VAL A 86 9.34 15.58 -0.45
N ASN A 87 9.61 16.37 0.60
CA ASN A 87 10.23 17.70 0.49
C ASN A 87 9.53 18.63 -0.52
N SER A 88 8.21 18.62 -0.54
CA SER A 88 7.34 19.35 -1.48
C SER A 88 7.37 18.86 -2.93
N ASP A 89 8.06 17.77 -3.23
CA ASP A 89 8.04 17.11 -4.53
C ASP A 89 7.08 15.94 -4.56
N GLY A 90 6.25 15.87 -5.59
CA GLY A 90 5.37 14.73 -5.85
C GLY A 90 6.16 13.56 -6.44
N ARG A 91 6.39 12.50 -5.67
CA ARG A 91 7.10 11.30 -6.11
C ARG A 91 6.17 10.12 -6.27
N ILE A 92 6.51 9.20 -7.17
CA ILE A 92 5.77 7.96 -7.34
C ILE A 92 6.49 6.84 -6.59
N HIS A 93 5.77 6.22 -5.67
CA HIS A 93 6.20 5.03 -4.97
C HIS A 93 5.50 3.81 -5.54
N GLY A 94 6.29 2.80 -5.89
CA GLY A 94 5.83 1.49 -6.33
C GLY A 94 6.08 0.43 -5.27
N ASN A 95 5.18 -0.53 -5.19
CA ASN A 95 5.33 -1.76 -4.41
C ASN A 95 4.97 -2.94 -5.30
N LEU A 96 5.78 -3.99 -5.24
CA LEU A 96 5.50 -5.27 -5.89
C LEU A 96 5.85 -6.38 -4.92
N GLY A 97 4.93 -7.31 -4.71
CA GLY A 97 5.11 -8.39 -3.76
C GLY A 97 4.43 -9.68 -4.16
N ILE A 98 4.80 -10.73 -3.46
CA ILE A 98 4.18 -12.04 -3.52
C ILE A 98 3.85 -12.49 -2.10
N GLY A 99 2.72 -13.14 -1.93
CA GLY A 99 2.26 -13.64 -0.64
C GLY A 99 1.56 -14.97 -0.76
N TYR A 100 1.59 -15.71 0.32
CA TYR A 100 0.89 -16.97 0.48
C TYR A 100 0.01 -16.91 1.72
N ARG A 101 -1.22 -17.37 1.60
CA ARG A 101 -2.21 -17.50 2.66
C ARG A 101 -2.69 -18.92 2.76
N LYS A 102 -2.91 -19.37 3.98
CA LYS A 102 -3.49 -20.68 4.26
C LYS A 102 -4.54 -20.56 5.35
N LEU A 103 -5.69 -21.17 5.09
CA LEU A 103 -6.77 -21.35 6.04
C LEU A 103 -6.53 -22.64 6.84
N THR A 104 -6.86 -22.64 8.12
CA THR A 104 -6.87 -23.88 8.94
C THR A 104 -7.96 -24.82 8.48
N ASP A 105 -7.83 -26.12 8.77
CA ASP A 105 -8.76 -27.15 8.31
C ASP A 105 -10.20 -26.94 8.87
N ASP A 106 -10.31 -26.31 10.01
CA ASP A 106 -11.58 -25.90 10.63
C ASP A 106 -12.10 -24.53 10.15
N ASN A 107 -11.40 -23.89 9.22
CA ASN A 107 -11.69 -22.55 8.69
C ASN A 107 -11.75 -21.44 9.75
N SER A 108 -11.22 -21.66 10.94
CA SER A 108 -11.28 -20.70 12.04
C SER A 108 -10.23 -19.60 11.95
N MET A 109 -9.08 -19.91 11.34
CA MET A 109 -7.95 -18.99 11.24
C MET A 109 -7.30 -19.05 9.85
N MET A 110 -6.82 -17.91 9.39
CA MET A 110 -5.97 -17.76 8.22
C MET A 110 -4.61 -17.24 8.65
N TYR A 111 -3.57 -17.86 8.15
CA TYR A 111 -2.19 -17.40 8.27
C TYR A 111 -1.65 -17.02 6.91
N GLY A 112 -0.82 -15.99 6.88
CA GLY A 112 -0.17 -15.56 5.66
C GLY A 112 1.26 -15.10 5.91
N ALA A 113 2.04 -15.19 4.85
CA ALA A 113 3.37 -14.61 4.76
C ALA A 113 3.52 -13.94 3.39
N ASN A 114 4.21 -12.81 3.35
CA ASN A 114 4.49 -12.12 2.11
C ASN A 114 5.89 -11.50 2.12
N THR A 115 6.37 -11.22 0.91
CA THR A 115 7.56 -10.42 0.69
C THR A 115 7.28 -9.42 -0.42
N PHE A 116 7.86 -8.24 -0.33
CA PHE A 116 7.64 -7.19 -1.30
C PHE A 116 8.83 -6.24 -1.40
N ILE A 117 8.94 -5.60 -2.55
CA ILE A 117 9.90 -4.53 -2.80
C ILE A 117 9.13 -3.22 -2.90
N ASP A 118 9.50 -2.26 -2.06
CA ASP A 118 9.12 -0.86 -2.20
C ASP A 118 10.20 -0.11 -2.96
N ALA A 119 9.80 0.71 -3.90
CA ALA A 119 10.70 1.55 -4.67
C ALA A 119 10.14 2.96 -4.85
N ASP A 120 10.99 3.95 -4.64
CA ASP A 120 10.80 5.27 -5.19
C ASP A 120 11.26 5.20 -6.67
N THR A 121 10.32 5.44 -7.59
CA THR A 121 10.58 5.24 -9.02
C THR A 121 11.44 6.33 -9.63
N PHE A 122 11.58 7.48 -8.98
CA PHE A 122 12.38 8.62 -9.47
C PHE A 122 13.80 8.59 -8.94
N GLU A 123 13.93 8.53 -7.61
CA GLU A 123 15.24 8.61 -6.96
C GLU A 123 15.87 7.23 -6.77
N GLY A 124 15.11 6.18 -7.05
CA GLY A 124 15.57 4.81 -7.01
C GLY A 124 15.92 4.30 -5.62
N HIS A 125 15.34 4.88 -4.58
CA HIS A 125 15.39 4.31 -3.23
C HIS A 125 14.60 3.01 -3.18
N ARG A 126 15.18 1.95 -2.59
CA ARG A 126 14.55 0.63 -2.54
C ARG A 126 14.70 0.01 -1.17
N ARG A 127 13.66 -0.72 -0.75
CA ARG A 127 13.70 -1.58 0.43
C ARG A 127 12.93 -2.87 0.17
N LEU A 128 13.35 -3.92 0.85
CA LEU A 128 12.68 -5.21 0.89
C LEU A 128 11.81 -5.28 2.15
N GLY A 129 10.60 -5.77 2.02
CA GLY A 129 9.68 -6.00 3.12
C GLY A 129 9.35 -7.48 3.26
N TYR A 130 9.12 -7.90 4.49
CA TYR A 130 8.62 -9.22 4.87
C TYR A 130 7.42 -9.01 5.77
N GLY A 131 6.33 -9.68 5.48
CA GLY A 131 5.10 -9.59 6.26
C GLY A 131 4.65 -10.96 6.74
N LEU A 132 4.06 -10.97 7.93
CA LEU A 132 3.31 -12.09 8.48
C LEU A 132 1.93 -11.58 8.85
N GLU A 133 0.92 -12.39 8.60
CA GLU A 133 -0.46 -12.08 8.96
C GLU A 133 -1.16 -13.28 9.60
N ALA A 134 -2.06 -12.99 10.52
CA ALA A 134 -2.95 -13.97 11.09
C ALA A 134 -4.33 -13.33 11.24
N LYS A 135 -5.37 -13.99 10.75
CA LYS A 135 -6.75 -13.50 10.80
C LYS A 135 -7.66 -14.56 11.35
N ALA A 136 -8.53 -14.15 12.24
CA ALA A 136 -9.62 -14.94 12.77
C ALA A 136 -10.88 -14.05 12.81
N SER A 137 -12.04 -14.61 13.17
CA SER A 137 -13.30 -13.85 13.17
C SER A 137 -13.28 -12.58 14.03
N LEU A 138 -12.50 -12.56 15.10
CA LEU A 138 -12.40 -11.42 16.03
C LEU A 138 -11.02 -10.77 16.06
N LEU A 139 -10.06 -11.27 15.29
CA LEU A 139 -8.66 -10.84 15.35
C LEU A 139 -8.06 -10.70 13.95
N ASP A 140 -7.38 -9.59 13.71
CA ASP A 140 -6.54 -9.36 12.53
C ASP A 140 -5.18 -8.84 13.00
N LEU A 141 -4.14 -9.59 12.75
CA LEU A 141 -2.75 -9.26 13.10
C LEU A 141 -1.90 -9.21 11.84
N SER A 142 -1.15 -8.14 11.69
CA SER A 142 -0.11 -7.99 10.66
C SER A 142 1.19 -7.53 11.31
N LEU A 143 2.29 -8.15 10.92
CA LEU A 143 3.66 -7.82 11.36
C LEU A 143 4.50 -7.62 10.11
N ASN A 144 5.21 -6.51 10.01
CA ASN A 144 6.09 -6.23 8.88
C ASN A 144 7.49 -5.86 9.33
N ARG A 145 8.48 -6.39 8.63
CA ARG A 145 9.88 -5.99 8.73
C ARG A 145 10.32 -5.41 7.40
N TYR A 146 11.04 -4.30 7.45
CA TYR A 146 11.56 -3.60 6.28
C TYR A 146 13.07 -3.51 6.38
N GLN A 147 13.75 -3.83 5.28
CA GLN A 147 15.19 -3.75 5.16
C GLN A 147 15.56 -2.87 3.97
N LYS A 148 16.26 -1.78 4.23
CA LYS A 148 16.77 -0.93 3.16
C LYS A 148 17.73 -1.71 2.25
N ILE A 149 17.61 -1.52 0.94
CA ILE A 149 18.53 -2.05 -0.07
C ILE A 149 19.49 -0.93 -0.50
N THR A 150 18.97 0.28 -0.64
CA THR A 150 19.77 1.44 -1.08
C THR A 150 20.29 2.23 0.10
N ASN A 151 21.54 2.68 -0.04
CA ASN A 151 22.19 3.59 0.90
C ASN A 151 21.63 5.02 0.75
N MET A 152 22.12 5.91 1.62
CA MET A 152 21.86 7.34 1.53
C MET A 152 22.28 7.88 0.16
N LYS A 153 21.47 8.75 -0.42
CA LYS A 153 21.72 9.45 -1.69
C LYS A 153 21.58 10.95 -1.46
N THR A 154 22.23 11.73 -2.29
CA THR A 154 21.99 13.17 -2.35
C THR A 154 21.02 13.45 -3.50
N VAL A 155 19.87 14.02 -3.17
CA VAL A 155 18.82 14.39 -4.10
C VAL A 155 18.60 15.89 -3.94
N ASP A 156 18.81 16.64 -5.01
CA ASP A 156 18.68 18.11 -5.04
C ASP A 156 19.44 18.80 -3.89
N GLY A 157 20.66 18.31 -3.60
CA GLY A 157 21.50 18.83 -2.53
C GLY A 157 21.12 18.38 -1.11
N THR A 158 20.05 17.61 -0.94
CA THR A 158 19.61 17.08 0.35
C THR A 158 19.94 15.59 0.48
N ALA A 159 20.51 15.20 1.63
CA ALA A 159 20.78 13.80 1.93
C ALA A 159 19.48 13.07 2.29
N GLU A 160 19.12 12.07 1.50
CA GLU A 160 17.92 11.26 1.67
C GLU A 160 18.24 9.78 1.80
N GLN A 161 17.45 9.07 2.58
CA GLN A 161 17.54 7.62 2.69
C GLN A 161 16.17 7.00 2.91
N ILE A 162 15.99 5.77 2.43
CA ILE A 162 14.88 4.91 2.82
C ILE A 162 15.27 4.20 4.12
N LEU A 163 14.34 4.09 5.06
CA LEU A 163 14.62 3.55 6.39
C LEU A 163 14.30 2.06 6.48
N SER A 164 15.16 1.33 7.18
CA SER A 164 14.82 0.02 7.75
C SER A 164 13.90 0.21 8.94
N GLY A 165 13.15 -0.83 9.30
CA GLY A 165 12.26 -0.74 10.44
C GLY A 165 11.29 -1.90 10.51
N TRP A 166 10.31 -1.75 11.37
CA TRP A 166 9.21 -2.69 11.49
C TRP A 166 7.93 -1.96 11.88
N ASP A 167 6.81 -2.55 11.57
CA ASP A 167 5.52 -2.16 12.08
C ASP A 167 4.66 -3.38 12.42
N TYR A 168 3.66 -3.14 13.24
CA TYR A 168 2.59 -4.09 13.48
C TYR A 168 1.23 -3.38 13.48
N TYR A 169 0.23 -4.13 13.11
CA TYR A 169 -1.16 -3.73 13.17
C TYR A 169 -1.97 -4.87 13.76
N LEU A 170 -2.70 -4.57 14.82
CA LEU A 170 -3.59 -5.50 15.50
C LEU A 170 -4.97 -4.87 15.56
N THR A 171 -5.95 -5.54 14.99
CA THR A 171 -7.36 -5.18 15.13
C THR A 171 -8.10 -6.30 15.85
N THR A 172 -8.89 -5.94 16.83
CA THR A 172 -9.79 -6.88 17.52
C THR A 172 -11.20 -6.33 17.56
N GLN A 173 -12.18 -7.19 17.33
CA GLN A 173 -13.57 -6.87 17.52
C GLN A 173 -13.96 -7.17 18.98
N VAL A 174 -14.75 -6.26 19.57
CA VAL A 174 -15.28 -6.49 20.92
C VAL A 174 -16.28 -7.63 20.88
N PRO A 175 -16.10 -8.70 21.68
CA PRO A 175 -17.04 -9.81 21.74
C PRO A 175 -18.47 -9.31 21.99
N TYR A 176 -19.43 -9.89 21.28
CA TYR A 176 -20.86 -9.54 21.35
C TYR A 176 -21.22 -8.10 20.95
N THR A 177 -20.25 -7.35 20.40
CA THR A 177 -20.41 -5.93 20.03
C THR A 177 -19.88 -5.73 18.59
N PRO A 178 -20.61 -6.21 17.56
CA PRO A 178 -20.10 -6.26 16.18
C PRO A 178 -19.83 -4.85 15.58
N TRP A 179 -20.38 -3.82 16.16
CA TRP A 179 -20.18 -2.43 15.77
C TRP A 179 -18.94 -1.78 16.41
N ALA A 180 -18.24 -2.45 17.35
CA ALA A 180 -17.07 -1.90 18.02
C ALA A 180 -15.80 -2.68 17.68
N LYS A 181 -14.78 -1.96 17.21
CA LYS A 181 -13.45 -2.50 16.93
C LYS A 181 -12.38 -1.64 17.60
N PHE A 182 -11.32 -2.28 18.08
CA PHE A 182 -10.11 -1.62 18.54
C PHE A 182 -8.95 -1.99 17.64
N SER A 183 -8.18 -0.99 17.23
CA SER A 183 -6.97 -1.17 16.45
C SER A 183 -5.78 -0.56 17.15
N PHE A 184 -4.69 -1.32 17.17
CA PHE A 184 -3.39 -0.91 17.71
C PHE A 184 -2.38 -0.96 16.59
N LYS A 185 -1.66 0.14 16.40
CA LYS A 185 -0.57 0.22 15.44
C LYS A 185 0.70 0.69 16.14
N GLY A 186 1.80 -0.03 15.95
CA GLY A 186 3.11 0.41 16.40
C GLY A 186 4.12 0.33 15.28
N TYR A 187 5.16 1.14 15.36
CA TYR A 187 6.23 1.16 14.39
C TYR A 187 7.54 1.64 15.01
N LYS A 188 8.65 1.21 14.40
CA LYS A 188 9.97 1.76 14.64
C LYS A 188 10.71 1.85 13.32
N TRP A 189 11.26 3.02 13.00
CA TRP A 189 12.12 3.28 11.86
C TRP A 189 13.51 3.64 12.32
N GLU A 190 14.52 3.07 11.68
CA GLU A 190 15.92 3.22 12.03
C GLU A 190 16.57 4.21 11.06
N GLY A 191 16.95 5.39 11.57
CA GLY A 191 17.69 6.41 10.82
C GLY A 191 19.22 6.26 10.98
N GLU A 192 19.98 6.68 9.99
CA GLU A 192 21.44 6.71 10.03
C GLU A 192 21.93 8.16 10.09
N LYS A 193 22.95 8.41 10.92
CA LYS A 193 23.77 9.63 11.00
C LYS A 193 23.02 10.98 11.11
N THR A 194 22.16 11.31 10.16
CA THR A 194 21.43 12.57 10.10
C THR A 194 19.93 12.42 10.37
N SER A 195 19.40 11.21 10.26
CA SER A 195 18.01 10.89 10.55
C SER A 195 17.90 10.41 11.98
N ARG A 196 16.85 10.85 12.66
CA ARG A 196 16.51 10.35 13.98
C ARG A 196 15.71 9.06 13.84
N ASP A 197 15.94 8.11 14.76
CA ASP A 197 15.04 7.00 14.92
C ASP A 197 13.62 7.53 15.18
N SER A 198 12.67 6.97 14.45
CA SER A 198 11.26 7.29 14.62
C SER A 198 10.52 6.07 15.13
N LYS A 199 9.83 6.23 16.24
CA LYS A 199 8.96 5.21 16.82
C LYS A 199 7.64 5.83 17.25
N GLY A 200 6.59 5.05 17.23
CA GLY A 200 5.30 5.52 17.71
C GLY A 200 4.30 4.38 17.82
N ASN A 201 3.28 4.65 18.60
CA ASN A 201 2.11 3.80 18.72
C ASN A 201 0.87 4.63 18.41
N LYS A 202 -0.10 4.04 17.75
CA LYS A 202 -1.40 4.64 17.48
C LYS A 202 -2.49 3.67 17.90
N TYR A 203 -3.43 4.18 18.65
CA TYR A 203 -4.64 3.45 19.07
C TYR A 203 -5.82 4.05 18.31
N ILE A 204 -6.63 3.21 17.71
CA ILE A 204 -7.79 3.62 16.94
C ILE A 204 -8.98 2.81 17.46
N SER A 205 -10.03 3.49 17.87
CA SER A 205 -11.33 2.88 18.15
C SER A 205 -12.30 3.24 17.02
N GLU A 206 -12.92 2.26 16.41
CA GLU A 206 -13.93 2.46 15.39
C GLU A 206 -15.28 1.98 15.94
N LEU A 207 -16.25 2.85 15.88
CA LEU A 207 -17.64 2.57 16.26
C LEU A 207 -18.48 2.71 14.99
N ASN A 208 -18.93 1.59 14.43
CA ASN A 208 -19.85 1.58 13.30
C ASN A 208 -21.27 1.43 13.86
N ILE A 209 -21.97 2.54 14.02
CA ILE A 209 -23.39 2.57 14.40
C ILE A 209 -24.19 2.66 13.10
N ASN A 210 -24.86 1.56 12.73
CA ASN A 210 -25.83 1.54 11.63
C ASN A 210 -27.20 1.99 12.14
#